data_7900b18e7544ed22dc4af3ffc0d6811a
#
_entry.id   7900b18e7544ed22dc4af3ffc0d6811a
#
_cell.length_a   1.000
_cell.length_b   1.000
_cell.length_c   1.000
_cell.angle_alpha   90.00
_cell.angle_beta   90.00
_cell.angle_gamma   90.00
#
_symmetry.space_group_name_H-M   'P 1'
#
loop_
_entity.id
_entity.type
_entity.pdbx_description
1 polymer ?
#
loop_
_entity_poly.entity_id
_entity_poly.type
_entity_poly.pdbx_seq_one_letter_code
_entity_poly.pdbx_strand_id
1 'polypeptide(L)'
;MKLNKLFTTLSLAVLVLGIGNAQAADLRIGVEGAYPPFSWKESDGTLKGFDIEIAEALCVQMKRKCSLVEQDWDGMIPALLAKKYDAIVASMSITEERKKRVDFTGKYYNTPAKFVAKDGSGLDISKAGLKGKRIGLQRGTTHQCFMEKMFPDAELVLYASQEEVFQDLAIGRIDAQFSDSIAADDGFLKTDAGKGFSFVGGDMHDMECHGEGAGIAVRKGDEELRKAFNAAIKAIRDNGVYQKINAKYFEFDIFGG
;
A
#
# COMPACT_ATOMS: atom_id res chain seq x y z
N MET A 1 -40.51 55.30 -62.52
CA MET A 1 -39.15 55.03 -61.90
C MET A 1 -39.39 54.56 -60.46
N LYS A 2 -39.30 53.26 -60.21
CA LYS A 2 -39.46 52.67 -58.85
C LYS A 2 -38.10 52.17 -58.38
N LEU A 3 -37.60 52.74 -57.30
CA LEU A 3 -36.32 52.42 -56.68
C LEU A 3 -36.57 51.27 -55.67
N ASN A 4 -36.06 50.08 -55.98
CA ASN A 4 -36.09 48.97 -55.08
C ASN A 4 -34.90 49.11 -54.08
N LYS A 5 -35.20 49.20 -52.77
CA LYS A 5 -34.21 49.12 -51.69
C LYS A 5 -34.03 47.65 -51.27
N LEU A 6 -32.85 47.11 -51.52
CA LEU A 6 -32.42 45.79 -51.08
C LEU A 6 -31.98 45.94 -49.62
N PHE A 7 -32.65 45.29 -48.66
CA PHE A 7 -32.25 45.18 -47.32
C PHE A 7 -31.44 43.86 -47.19
N THR A 8 -30.12 43.94 -46.95
CA THR A 8 -29.26 42.83 -46.66
C THR A 8 -29.25 42.59 -45.14
N THR A 9 -29.93 41.57 -44.66
CA THR A 9 -29.89 41.13 -43.26
C THR A 9 -28.61 40.31 -43.01
N LEU A 10 -27.68 40.84 -42.23
CA LEU A 10 -26.47 40.19 -41.79
C LEU A 10 -26.81 39.35 -40.55
N SER A 11 -26.94 38.01 -40.73
CA SER A 11 -27.14 37.07 -39.63
C SER A 11 -25.81 36.80 -38.92
N LEU A 12 -25.72 37.33 -37.72
CA LEU A 12 -24.57 37.06 -36.81
C LEU A 12 -24.77 35.70 -36.14
N ALA A 13 -24.09 34.67 -36.64
CA ALA A 13 -24.06 33.34 -36.02
C ALA A 13 -23.16 33.39 -34.76
N VAL A 14 -23.78 33.39 -33.59
CA VAL A 14 -23.07 33.25 -32.31
C VAL A 14 -22.66 31.78 -32.13
N LEU A 15 -21.39 31.50 -32.33
CA LEU A 15 -20.80 30.18 -32.02
C LEU A 15 -20.70 30.07 -30.51
N VAL A 16 -21.64 29.40 -29.85
CA VAL A 16 -21.54 29.02 -28.44
C VAL A 16 -20.54 27.86 -28.36
N LEU A 17 -19.29 28.16 -28.06
CA LEU A 17 -18.29 27.15 -27.64
C LEU A 17 -18.74 26.54 -26.32
N GLY A 18 -19.42 25.41 -26.42
CA GLY A 18 -19.70 24.57 -25.24
C GLY A 18 -18.40 24.14 -24.62
N ILE A 19 -18.02 24.76 -23.51
CA ILE A 19 -16.98 24.26 -22.62
C ILE A 19 -17.52 22.95 -22.02
N GLY A 20 -17.29 21.84 -22.72
CA GLY A 20 -17.54 20.53 -22.19
C GLY A 20 -16.66 20.37 -20.95
N ASN A 21 -17.25 20.32 -19.75
CA ASN A 21 -16.59 19.82 -18.57
C ASN A 21 -16.18 18.36 -18.88
N ALA A 22 -14.93 18.17 -19.30
CA ALA A 22 -14.34 16.85 -19.35
C ALA A 22 -14.29 16.35 -17.90
N GLN A 23 -15.31 15.59 -17.50
CA GLN A 23 -15.32 14.90 -16.22
C GLN A 23 -14.11 13.98 -16.22
N ALA A 24 -13.11 14.26 -15.38
CA ALA A 24 -11.96 13.40 -15.27
C ALA A 24 -12.45 11.97 -14.99
N ALA A 25 -11.94 11.01 -15.74
CA ALA A 25 -12.29 9.60 -15.55
C ALA A 25 -12.06 9.19 -14.08
N ASP A 26 -12.91 8.29 -13.58
CA ASP A 26 -12.79 7.75 -12.23
C ASP A 26 -11.37 7.20 -12.04
N LEU A 27 -10.71 7.57 -10.94
CA LEU A 27 -9.39 7.09 -10.58
C LEU A 27 -9.53 5.70 -9.94
N ARG A 28 -8.88 4.70 -10.51
CA ARG A 28 -8.89 3.34 -9.98
C ARG A 28 -7.65 3.13 -9.14
N ILE A 29 -7.83 2.61 -7.92
CA ILE A 29 -6.75 2.39 -6.96
C ILE A 29 -6.68 0.90 -6.64
N GLY A 30 -5.53 0.27 -6.90
CA GLY A 30 -5.24 -1.11 -6.52
C GLY A 30 -4.95 -1.19 -5.02
N VAL A 31 -5.61 -2.12 -4.35
CA VAL A 31 -5.46 -2.44 -2.92
C VAL A 31 -5.36 -3.95 -2.73
N GLU A 32 -4.74 -4.43 -1.63
CA GLU A 32 -4.54 -5.87 -1.44
C GLU A 32 -5.75 -6.54 -0.78
N GLY A 33 -6.23 -6.03 0.35
CA GLY A 33 -7.37 -6.61 1.08
C GLY A 33 -7.04 -7.83 1.95
N ALA A 34 -5.76 -8.14 2.20
CA ALA A 34 -5.29 -9.29 2.99
C ALA A 34 -4.09 -8.94 3.90
N TYR A 35 -4.03 -7.70 4.39
CA TYR A 35 -2.93 -7.17 5.20
C TYR A 35 -3.42 -6.26 6.34
N PRO A 36 -4.15 -6.80 7.35
CA PRO A 36 -4.62 -6.02 8.49
C PRO A 36 -3.42 -5.47 9.31
N PRO A 37 -3.55 -4.27 9.94
CA PRO A 37 -4.69 -3.36 9.93
C PRO A 37 -4.68 -2.36 8.75
N PHE A 38 -3.78 -2.54 7.78
CA PHE A 38 -3.64 -1.64 6.64
C PHE A 38 -4.73 -1.86 5.59
N SER A 39 -5.04 -3.11 5.27
CA SER A 39 -6.07 -3.46 4.28
C SER A 39 -6.60 -4.87 4.55
N TRP A 40 -7.90 -5.01 4.80
CA TRP A 40 -8.55 -6.32 4.93
C TRP A 40 -9.97 -6.28 4.39
N LYS A 41 -10.55 -7.48 4.20
CA LYS A 41 -11.92 -7.64 3.73
C LYS A 41 -12.80 -8.15 4.87
N GLU A 42 -13.90 -7.46 5.13
CA GLU A 42 -14.94 -7.91 6.03
C GLU A 42 -15.73 -9.09 5.43
N SER A 43 -16.49 -9.78 6.26
CA SER A 43 -17.29 -10.93 5.82
C SER A 43 -18.35 -10.60 4.76
N ASP A 44 -18.79 -9.33 4.68
CA ASP A 44 -19.71 -8.83 3.66
C ASP A 44 -19.00 -8.38 2.36
N GLY A 45 -17.68 -8.54 2.29
CA GLY A 45 -16.85 -8.14 1.16
C GLY A 45 -16.37 -6.69 1.20
N THR A 46 -16.72 -5.91 2.22
CA THR A 46 -16.30 -4.51 2.35
C THR A 46 -14.80 -4.44 2.67
N LEU A 47 -14.07 -3.65 1.90
CA LEU A 47 -12.66 -3.36 2.17
C LEU A 47 -12.54 -2.32 3.28
N LYS A 48 -11.64 -2.57 4.24
CA LYS A 48 -11.34 -1.69 5.37
C LYS A 48 -9.83 -1.62 5.63
N GLY A 49 -9.43 -0.66 6.44
CA GLY A 49 -8.05 -0.51 6.89
C GLY A 49 -7.47 0.87 6.66
N PHE A 50 -6.28 1.05 7.20
CA PHE A 50 -5.57 2.32 7.11
C PHE A 50 -5.32 2.75 5.66
N ASP A 51 -4.81 1.84 4.80
CA ASP A 51 -4.56 2.12 3.37
C ASP A 51 -5.84 2.48 2.63
N ILE A 52 -6.95 1.82 2.96
CA ILE A 52 -8.26 2.08 2.36
C ILE A 52 -8.74 3.49 2.70
N GLU A 53 -8.72 3.87 3.99
CA GLU A 53 -9.13 5.20 4.42
C GLU A 53 -8.17 6.30 3.91
N ILE A 54 -6.87 6.04 3.83
CA ILE A 54 -5.91 6.95 3.21
C ILE A 54 -6.22 7.13 1.72
N ALA A 55 -6.46 6.06 0.97
CA ALA A 55 -6.81 6.15 -0.45
C ALA A 55 -8.08 7.01 -0.66
N GLU A 56 -9.12 6.77 0.13
CA GLU A 56 -10.36 7.54 0.08
C GLU A 56 -10.14 9.02 0.42
N ALA A 57 -9.39 9.31 1.49
CA ALA A 57 -9.06 10.67 1.90
C ALA A 57 -8.27 11.44 0.83
N LEU A 58 -7.31 10.77 0.17
CA LEU A 58 -6.56 11.34 -0.94
C LEU A 58 -7.46 11.66 -2.14
N CYS A 59 -8.40 10.77 -2.46
CA CYS A 59 -9.38 11.00 -3.52
C CYS A 59 -10.27 12.23 -3.24
N VAL A 60 -10.76 12.34 -2.01
CA VAL A 60 -11.53 13.51 -1.56
C VAL A 60 -10.68 14.78 -1.68
N GLN A 61 -9.44 14.74 -1.20
CA GLN A 61 -8.52 15.87 -1.26
C GLN A 61 -8.21 16.31 -2.71
N MET A 62 -8.05 15.35 -3.62
CA MET A 62 -7.84 15.61 -5.06
C MET A 62 -9.14 15.99 -5.80
N LYS A 63 -10.30 15.97 -5.13
CA LYS A 63 -11.63 16.17 -5.73
C LYS A 63 -11.88 15.21 -6.91
N ARG A 64 -11.44 13.98 -6.79
CA ARG A 64 -11.63 12.93 -7.80
C ARG A 64 -12.53 11.83 -7.25
N LYS A 65 -13.39 11.31 -8.12
CA LYS A 65 -14.11 10.07 -7.84
C LYS A 65 -13.13 8.91 -8.01
N CYS A 66 -13.10 8.02 -7.02
CA CYS A 66 -12.22 6.85 -7.02
C CYS A 66 -13.03 5.57 -6.89
N SER A 67 -12.42 4.48 -7.38
CA SER A 67 -12.87 3.12 -7.13
C SER A 67 -11.68 2.27 -6.66
N LEU A 68 -11.91 1.40 -5.69
CA LEU A 68 -10.91 0.45 -5.21
C LEU A 68 -10.99 -0.81 -6.06
N VAL A 69 -9.84 -1.34 -6.43
CA VAL A 69 -9.69 -2.59 -7.20
C VAL A 69 -8.82 -3.53 -6.39
N GLU A 70 -9.43 -4.60 -5.89
CA GLU A 70 -8.70 -5.63 -5.15
C GLU A 70 -7.80 -6.44 -6.08
N GLN A 71 -6.58 -6.69 -5.62
CA GLN A 71 -5.57 -7.44 -6.34
C GLN A 71 -4.61 -8.10 -5.37
N ASP A 72 -4.39 -9.41 -5.52
CA ASP A 72 -3.36 -10.12 -4.77
C ASP A 72 -1.99 -9.47 -4.94
N TRP A 73 -1.17 -9.52 -3.88
CA TRP A 73 0.13 -8.87 -3.81
C TRP A 73 1.03 -9.12 -5.03
N ASP A 74 1.18 -10.37 -5.42
CA ASP A 74 2.03 -10.77 -6.56
C ASP A 74 1.64 -10.10 -7.88
N GLY A 75 0.36 -9.80 -8.03
CA GLY A 75 -0.23 -9.18 -9.21
C GLY A 75 -0.20 -7.65 -9.22
N MET A 76 0.13 -6.98 -8.11
CA MET A 76 -0.04 -5.54 -7.95
C MET A 76 0.67 -4.72 -9.04
N ILE A 77 1.99 -4.82 -9.15
CA ILE A 77 2.75 -4.07 -10.17
C ILE A 77 2.39 -4.52 -11.60
N PRO A 78 2.32 -5.82 -11.91
CA PRO A 78 1.84 -6.27 -13.22
C PRO A 78 0.48 -5.69 -13.64
N ALA A 79 -0.49 -5.66 -12.74
CA ALA A 79 -1.83 -5.14 -13.02
C ALA A 79 -1.86 -3.60 -13.22
N LEU A 80 -1.02 -2.85 -12.47
CA LEU A 80 -0.81 -1.42 -12.69
C LEU A 80 -0.26 -1.15 -14.10
N LEU A 81 0.76 -1.92 -14.50
CA LEU A 81 1.37 -1.81 -15.84
C LEU A 81 0.39 -2.22 -16.95
N ALA A 82 -0.48 -3.19 -16.69
CA ALA A 82 -1.57 -3.60 -17.57
C ALA A 82 -2.77 -2.62 -17.55
N LYS A 83 -2.68 -1.51 -16.82
CA LYS A 83 -3.73 -0.47 -16.71
C LYS A 83 -5.06 -0.98 -16.12
N LYS A 84 -5.03 -2.01 -15.27
CA LYS A 84 -6.23 -2.44 -14.53
C LYS A 84 -6.67 -1.37 -13.52
N TYR A 85 -5.73 -0.62 -12.98
CA TYR A 85 -5.91 0.56 -12.14
C TYR A 85 -4.82 1.60 -12.41
N ASP A 86 -4.86 2.72 -11.74
CA ASP A 86 -4.05 3.88 -12.07
C ASP A 86 -2.98 4.18 -11.00
N ALA A 87 -3.20 3.73 -9.78
CA ALA A 87 -2.26 3.80 -8.66
C ALA A 87 -2.39 2.57 -7.76
N ILE A 88 -1.37 2.31 -6.93
CA ILE A 88 -1.38 1.29 -5.88
C ILE A 88 -1.28 1.99 -4.52
N VAL A 89 -2.23 1.72 -3.62
CA VAL A 89 -2.18 2.08 -2.19
C VAL A 89 -2.34 0.77 -1.41
N ALA A 90 -1.22 0.15 -1.07
CA ALA A 90 -1.18 -1.20 -0.50
C ALA A 90 0.14 -1.44 0.25
N SER A 91 0.49 -0.57 1.19
CA SER A 91 1.69 -0.75 2.04
C SER A 91 2.98 -1.02 1.23
N MET A 92 3.04 -0.55 -0.02
CA MET A 92 4.15 -0.88 -0.92
C MET A 92 5.37 -0.02 -0.65
N SER A 93 6.43 -0.60 -0.09
CA SER A 93 7.69 0.07 0.19
C SER A 93 8.34 0.64 -1.06
N ILE A 94 8.87 1.86 -0.95
CA ILE A 94 9.62 2.58 -1.98
C ILE A 94 11.03 2.00 -2.02
N THR A 95 11.31 1.10 -2.96
CA THR A 95 12.65 0.50 -3.14
C THR A 95 13.22 0.80 -4.52
N GLU A 96 14.55 0.82 -4.64
CA GLU A 96 15.22 1.05 -5.92
C GLU A 96 14.86 -0.02 -6.96
N GLU A 97 14.64 -1.27 -6.52
CA GLU A 97 14.21 -2.34 -7.42
C GLU A 97 12.83 -2.07 -8.02
N ARG A 98 11.86 -1.67 -7.17
CA ARG A 98 10.51 -1.32 -7.64
C ARG A 98 10.50 -0.05 -8.48
N LYS A 99 11.36 0.94 -8.16
CA LYS A 99 11.55 2.16 -8.95
C LYS A 99 12.03 1.90 -10.38
N LYS A 100 12.60 0.74 -10.69
CA LYS A 100 12.92 0.37 -12.09
C LYS A 100 11.66 0.18 -12.95
N ARG A 101 10.53 -0.21 -12.35
CA ARG A 101 9.29 -0.58 -13.04
C ARG A 101 8.18 0.46 -12.91
N VAL A 102 8.09 1.15 -11.78
CA VAL A 102 7.04 2.12 -11.43
C VAL A 102 7.66 3.36 -10.81
N ASP A 103 6.90 4.45 -10.74
CA ASP A 103 7.27 5.64 -9.98
C ASP A 103 6.49 5.68 -8.67
N PHE A 104 7.04 6.33 -7.65
CA PHE A 104 6.46 6.46 -6.34
C PHE A 104 6.24 7.92 -5.94
N THR A 105 5.25 8.14 -5.08
CA THR A 105 5.17 9.35 -4.25
C THR A 105 6.27 9.33 -3.18
N GLY A 106 6.37 10.35 -2.35
CA GLY A 106 7.00 10.23 -1.04
C GLY A 106 6.21 9.22 -0.17
N LYS A 107 6.80 8.82 0.94
CA LYS A 107 6.15 7.89 1.88
C LYS A 107 4.85 8.48 2.44
N TYR A 108 3.89 7.61 2.76
CA TYR A 108 2.74 7.97 3.58
C TYR A 108 2.73 7.26 4.94
N TYR A 109 3.62 6.28 5.16
CA TYR A 109 4.00 5.77 6.48
C TYR A 109 5.35 5.03 6.43
N ASN A 110 5.90 4.69 7.62
CA ASN A 110 7.09 3.85 7.76
C ASN A 110 7.09 3.14 9.11
N THR A 111 7.23 1.82 9.08
CA THR A 111 7.21 0.93 10.24
C THR A 111 8.34 -0.10 10.15
N PRO A 112 8.91 -0.56 11.27
CA PRO A 112 9.96 -1.55 11.25
C PRO A 112 9.40 -2.96 11.03
N ALA A 113 10.26 -3.88 10.59
CA ALA A 113 9.97 -5.31 10.54
C ALA A 113 10.45 -6.03 11.79
N LYS A 114 9.74 -7.10 12.20
CA LYS A 114 10.08 -7.93 13.37
C LYS A 114 9.81 -9.41 13.11
N PHE A 115 10.54 -10.23 13.86
CA PHE A 115 10.22 -11.66 13.96
C PHE A 115 9.14 -11.89 15.02
N VAL A 116 8.27 -12.86 14.75
CA VAL A 116 7.36 -13.44 15.75
C VAL A 116 7.60 -14.93 15.80
N ALA A 117 7.72 -15.47 17.00
CA ALA A 117 7.86 -16.89 17.25
C ALA A 117 7.08 -17.32 18.50
N LYS A 118 6.95 -18.62 18.69
CA LYS A 118 6.29 -19.19 19.88
C LYS A 118 7.05 -18.83 21.16
N ASP A 119 6.33 -18.48 22.21
CA ASP A 119 6.89 -18.19 23.52
C ASP A 119 7.73 -19.35 24.02
N GLY A 120 8.90 -19.04 24.57
CA GLY A 120 9.82 -20.07 25.07
C GLY A 120 10.53 -20.90 24.00
N SER A 121 10.37 -20.56 22.69
CA SER A 121 11.09 -21.26 21.61
C SER A 121 12.62 -21.15 21.70
N GLY A 122 13.14 -20.13 22.41
CA GLY A 122 14.57 -19.85 22.48
C GLY A 122 15.18 -19.48 21.13
N LEU A 123 14.37 -18.99 20.18
CA LEU A 123 14.87 -18.62 18.85
C LEU A 123 15.89 -17.49 18.95
N ASP A 124 17.10 -17.77 18.50
CA ASP A 124 18.19 -16.80 18.40
C ASP A 124 18.17 -16.13 17.00
N ILE A 125 18.00 -14.80 16.98
CA ILE A 125 18.01 -14.00 15.74
C ILE A 125 19.45 -13.66 15.35
N SER A 126 20.23 -14.69 15.11
CA SER A 126 21.57 -14.61 14.54
C SER A 126 21.66 -15.49 13.29
N LYS A 127 22.70 -15.31 12.46
CA LYS A 127 22.92 -16.18 11.29
C LYS A 127 23.05 -17.66 11.69
N ALA A 128 23.68 -17.93 12.81
CA ALA A 128 23.83 -19.30 13.33
C ALA A 128 22.49 -19.84 13.88
N GLY A 129 21.76 -19.01 14.62
CA GLY A 129 20.49 -19.40 15.26
C GLY A 129 19.36 -19.62 14.27
N LEU A 130 19.35 -18.87 13.13
CA LEU A 130 18.34 -19.02 12.07
C LEU A 130 18.72 -20.06 11.00
N LYS A 131 19.92 -20.63 11.04
CA LYS A 131 20.34 -21.65 10.07
C LYS A 131 19.39 -22.86 10.10
N GLY A 132 18.78 -23.17 8.95
CA GLY A 132 17.83 -24.27 8.79
C GLY A 132 16.50 -24.08 9.52
N LYS A 133 16.23 -22.88 10.09
CA LYS A 133 14.91 -22.53 10.63
C LYS A 133 13.97 -22.15 9.51
N ARG A 134 12.75 -22.65 9.59
CA ARG A 134 11.68 -22.33 8.63
C ARG A 134 11.07 -20.99 8.98
N ILE A 135 11.33 -19.99 8.15
CA ILE A 135 10.84 -18.63 8.35
C ILE A 135 9.77 -18.34 7.30
N GLY A 136 8.56 -18.10 7.76
CA GLY A 136 7.42 -17.76 6.90
C GLY A 136 7.43 -16.28 6.49
N LEU A 137 7.18 -16.03 5.22
CA LEU A 137 7.19 -14.71 4.59
C LEU A 137 6.15 -14.64 3.48
N GLN A 138 5.53 -13.48 3.32
CA GLN A 138 4.82 -13.22 2.06
C GLN A 138 5.85 -13.00 0.93
N ARG A 139 5.70 -13.73 -0.17
CA ARG A 139 6.65 -13.67 -1.29
C ARG A 139 6.63 -12.32 -2.00
N GLY A 140 7.74 -11.94 -2.63
CA GLY A 140 7.88 -10.68 -3.37
C GLY A 140 7.86 -9.43 -2.49
N THR A 141 8.00 -9.60 -1.18
CA THR A 141 8.05 -8.49 -0.21
C THR A 141 9.48 -8.04 0.07
N THR A 142 9.62 -6.90 0.71
CA THR A 142 10.88 -6.40 1.24
C THR A 142 11.44 -7.28 2.35
N HIS A 143 10.55 -7.99 3.06
CA HIS A 143 10.93 -8.94 4.10
C HIS A 143 11.67 -10.15 3.52
N GLN A 144 11.22 -10.65 2.35
CA GLN A 144 11.94 -11.70 1.64
C GLN A 144 13.34 -11.23 1.23
N CYS A 145 13.47 -10.04 0.60
CA CYS A 145 14.77 -9.45 0.26
C CYS A 145 15.71 -9.39 1.47
N PHE A 146 15.21 -8.92 2.62
CA PHE A 146 15.98 -8.81 3.84
C PHE A 146 16.47 -10.17 4.33
N MET A 147 15.59 -11.17 4.37
CA MET A 147 15.95 -12.52 4.82
C MET A 147 16.97 -13.18 3.90
N GLU A 148 16.80 -13.09 2.59
CA GLU A 148 17.75 -13.60 1.60
C GLU A 148 19.15 -12.96 1.75
N LYS A 149 19.19 -11.66 2.03
CA LYS A 149 20.43 -10.90 2.21
C LYS A 149 21.10 -11.17 3.56
N MET A 150 20.35 -11.11 4.64
CA MET A 150 20.90 -11.12 6.00
C MET A 150 21.04 -12.53 6.60
N PHE A 151 20.16 -13.45 6.21
CA PHE A 151 20.05 -14.80 6.76
C PHE A 151 19.94 -15.87 5.66
N PRO A 152 20.94 -15.97 4.75
CA PRO A 152 20.86 -16.83 3.56
C PRO A 152 20.80 -18.34 3.88
N ASP A 153 21.17 -18.74 5.11
CA ASP A 153 21.10 -20.14 5.54
C ASP A 153 19.77 -20.51 6.22
N ALA A 154 18.83 -19.55 6.38
CA ALA A 154 17.46 -19.83 6.83
C ALA A 154 16.66 -20.51 5.72
N GLU A 155 15.73 -21.38 6.09
CA GLU A 155 14.78 -21.99 5.16
C GLU A 155 13.56 -21.03 5.00
N LEU A 156 13.45 -20.35 3.86
CA LEU A 156 12.35 -19.42 3.61
C LEU A 156 11.13 -20.18 3.08
N VAL A 157 10.01 -20.06 3.78
CA VAL A 157 8.71 -20.60 3.36
C VAL A 157 7.85 -19.43 2.86
N LEU A 158 7.61 -19.38 1.54
CA LEU A 158 6.98 -18.25 0.87
C LEU A 158 5.50 -18.51 0.60
N TYR A 159 4.65 -17.58 1.05
CA TYR A 159 3.20 -17.63 0.95
C TYR A 159 2.65 -16.56 0.01
N ALA A 160 1.42 -16.73 -0.45
CA ALA A 160 0.75 -15.73 -1.29
C ALA A 160 0.29 -14.52 -0.47
N SER A 161 -0.13 -14.74 0.79
CA SER A 161 -0.58 -13.69 1.69
C SER A 161 0.08 -13.76 3.06
N GLN A 162 0.04 -12.66 3.80
CA GLN A 162 0.52 -12.62 5.19
C GLN A 162 -0.39 -13.44 6.11
N GLU A 163 -1.67 -13.54 5.81
CA GLU A 163 -2.61 -14.37 6.59
C GLU A 163 -2.24 -15.86 6.55
N GLU A 164 -1.83 -16.38 5.38
CA GLU A 164 -1.34 -17.77 5.25
C GLU A 164 -0.09 -18.01 6.10
N VAL A 165 0.81 -17.01 6.20
CA VAL A 165 1.99 -17.09 7.09
C VAL A 165 1.56 -17.24 8.55
N PHE A 166 0.59 -16.44 9.00
CA PHE A 166 0.08 -16.49 10.37
C PHE A 166 -0.61 -17.82 10.68
N GLN A 167 -1.37 -18.38 9.74
CA GLN A 167 -2.01 -19.68 9.90
C GLN A 167 -0.98 -20.80 10.11
N ASP A 168 0.07 -20.83 9.30
CA ASP A 168 1.10 -21.85 9.39
C ASP A 168 2.04 -21.65 10.61
N LEU A 169 2.22 -20.40 11.06
CA LEU A 169 2.89 -20.13 12.34
C LEU A 169 2.10 -20.67 13.53
N ALA A 170 0.78 -20.41 13.56
CA ALA A 170 -0.10 -20.83 14.66
C ALA A 170 -0.10 -22.35 14.87
N ILE A 171 -0.03 -23.12 13.77
CA ILE A 171 -0.02 -24.60 13.83
C ILE A 171 1.40 -25.21 13.82
N GLY A 172 2.45 -24.38 13.89
CA GLY A 172 3.84 -24.83 14.02
C GLY A 172 4.46 -25.43 12.74
N ARG A 173 3.92 -25.12 11.57
CA ARG A 173 4.55 -25.53 10.30
C ARG A 173 5.78 -24.72 9.96
N ILE A 174 5.91 -23.52 10.51
CA ILE A 174 7.09 -22.66 10.46
C ILE A 174 7.57 -22.36 11.88
N ASP A 175 8.85 -22.06 12.03
CA ASP A 175 9.46 -21.81 13.33
C ASP A 175 9.30 -20.37 13.78
N ALA A 176 9.23 -19.44 12.82
CA ALA A 176 8.93 -18.02 13.01
C ALA A 176 8.37 -17.39 11.74
N GLN A 177 7.78 -16.23 11.87
CA GLN A 177 7.47 -15.34 10.77
C GLN A 177 8.30 -14.05 10.85
N PHE A 178 8.49 -13.36 9.71
CA PHE A 178 9.12 -12.06 9.65
C PHE A 178 8.33 -11.13 8.73
N SER A 179 7.79 -10.06 9.29
CA SER A 179 6.97 -9.08 8.57
C SER A 179 7.00 -7.71 9.25
N ASP A 180 6.26 -6.76 8.69
CA ASP A 180 5.96 -5.49 9.34
C ASP A 180 5.44 -5.73 10.77
N SER A 181 5.99 -4.96 11.73
CA SER A 181 5.69 -5.17 13.16
C SER A 181 4.24 -4.87 13.51
N ILE A 182 3.61 -3.91 12.84
CA ILE A 182 2.20 -3.56 13.10
C ILE A 182 1.28 -4.63 12.51
N ALA A 183 1.55 -5.09 11.28
CA ALA A 183 0.80 -6.17 10.69
C ALA A 183 0.90 -7.46 11.52
N ALA A 184 2.08 -7.76 12.07
CA ALA A 184 2.27 -8.89 12.97
C ALA A 184 1.55 -8.74 14.31
N ASP A 185 1.55 -7.53 14.88
CA ASP A 185 0.88 -7.23 16.15
C ASP A 185 -0.65 -7.32 16.01
N ASP A 186 -1.21 -6.53 15.11
CA ASP A 186 -2.67 -6.45 14.95
C ASP A 186 -3.27 -7.67 14.20
N GLY A 187 -2.58 -8.13 13.15
CA GLY A 187 -3.06 -9.25 12.34
C GLY A 187 -2.88 -10.62 13.00
N PHE A 188 -1.98 -10.74 14.00
CA PHE A 188 -1.71 -12.02 14.64
C PHE A 188 -1.63 -11.94 16.17
N LEU A 189 -0.69 -11.20 16.76
CA LEU A 189 -0.42 -11.28 18.21
C LEU A 189 -1.62 -10.88 19.08
N LYS A 190 -2.43 -9.93 18.63
CA LYS A 190 -3.66 -9.49 19.31
C LYS A 190 -4.87 -10.41 19.06
N THR A 191 -4.74 -11.43 18.22
CA THR A 191 -5.80 -12.39 17.91
C THR A 191 -5.74 -13.60 18.84
N ASP A 192 -6.80 -14.44 18.84
CA ASP A 192 -6.79 -15.70 19.57
C ASP A 192 -5.69 -16.66 19.07
N ALA A 193 -5.37 -16.64 17.78
CA ALA A 193 -4.35 -17.47 17.17
C ALA A 193 -2.91 -17.07 17.61
N GLY A 194 -2.72 -15.79 17.97
CA GLY A 194 -1.44 -15.26 18.45
C GLY A 194 -1.14 -15.55 19.94
N LYS A 195 -2.06 -16.13 20.69
CA LYS A 195 -1.84 -16.48 22.10
C LYS A 195 -0.69 -17.45 22.24
N GLY A 196 0.32 -17.11 23.05
CA GLY A 196 1.52 -17.92 23.25
C GLY A 196 2.60 -17.67 22.20
N PHE A 197 2.50 -16.53 21.49
CA PHE A 197 3.51 -16.02 20.58
C PHE A 197 3.89 -14.59 20.98
N SER A 198 5.12 -14.19 20.66
CA SER A 198 5.62 -12.86 20.93
C SER A 198 6.65 -12.41 19.89
N PHE A 199 6.96 -11.13 19.90
CA PHE A 199 8.10 -10.62 19.17
C PHE A 199 9.41 -11.18 19.71
N VAL A 200 10.32 -11.55 18.80
CA VAL A 200 11.67 -12.02 19.12
C VAL A 200 12.70 -11.13 18.43
N GLY A 201 13.74 -10.74 19.15
CA GLY A 201 14.74 -9.79 18.66
C GLY A 201 14.24 -8.34 18.67
N GLY A 202 15.03 -7.46 18.05
CA GLY A 202 14.72 -6.04 17.91
C GLY A 202 14.03 -5.70 16.59
N ASP A 203 13.86 -4.39 16.37
CA ASP A 203 13.43 -3.85 15.08
C ASP A 203 14.49 -4.12 14.02
N MET A 204 14.07 -4.59 12.85
CA MET A 204 14.94 -4.88 11.72
C MET A 204 14.68 -3.86 10.60
N HIS A 205 15.75 -3.26 10.11
CA HIS A 205 15.71 -2.34 9.00
C HIS A 205 16.96 -2.46 8.15
N ASP A 206 16.80 -2.42 6.84
CA ASP A 206 17.87 -2.34 5.85
C ASP A 206 17.39 -1.45 4.69
N MET A 207 18.09 -0.36 4.45
CA MET A 207 17.64 0.65 3.45
C MET A 207 17.56 0.06 2.04
N GLU A 208 18.42 -0.89 1.68
CA GLU A 208 18.41 -1.49 0.34
C GLU A 208 17.16 -2.35 0.12
N CYS A 209 16.78 -3.16 1.12
CA CYS A 209 15.61 -4.02 1.02
C CYS A 209 14.31 -3.31 1.41
N HIS A 210 14.25 -2.64 2.58
CA HIS A 210 13.02 -2.02 3.08
C HIS A 210 12.71 -0.66 2.46
N GLY A 211 13.75 0.05 1.95
CA GLY A 211 13.58 1.36 1.31
C GLY A 211 13.19 2.49 2.27
N GLU A 212 12.49 3.47 1.74
CA GLU A 212 12.19 4.74 2.42
C GLU A 212 10.87 4.73 3.22
N GLY A 213 10.14 3.61 3.22
CA GLY A 213 8.79 3.48 3.75
C GLY A 213 7.76 3.20 2.65
N ALA A 214 6.49 3.09 3.02
CA ALA A 214 5.40 2.81 2.10
C ALA A 214 4.99 4.05 1.31
N GLY A 215 4.94 3.93 -0.01
CA GLY A 215 4.52 4.99 -0.93
C GLY A 215 3.44 4.53 -1.91
N ILE A 216 2.83 5.49 -2.59
CA ILE A 216 1.84 5.22 -3.63
C ILE A 216 2.57 5.01 -4.95
N ALA A 217 2.38 3.83 -5.56
CA ALA A 217 2.98 3.54 -6.86
C ALA A 217 2.08 3.98 -8.01
N VAL A 218 2.67 4.60 -9.02
CA VAL A 218 2.04 4.97 -10.28
C VAL A 218 2.87 4.45 -11.45
N ARG A 219 2.30 4.42 -12.66
CA ARG A 219 3.08 4.03 -13.84
C ARG A 219 4.23 5.00 -14.08
N LYS A 220 5.32 4.48 -14.63
CA LYS A 220 6.46 5.31 -15.06
C LYS A 220 6.01 6.46 -15.96
N GLY A 221 6.49 7.66 -15.64
CA GLY A 221 6.20 8.87 -16.39
C GLY A 221 4.83 9.50 -16.13
N ASP A 222 4.00 8.95 -15.23
CA ASP A 222 2.74 9.59 -14.81
C ASP A 222 3.01 10.66 -13.74
N GLU A 223 3.78 11.67 -14.13
CA GLU A 223 4.23 12.75 -13.26
C GLU A 223 3.06 13.59 -12.71
N GLU A 224 2.00 13.77 -13.50
CA GLU A 224 0.83 14.54 -13.08
C GLU A 224 0.14 13.84 -11.90
N LEU A 225 -0.15 12.55 -12.04
CA LEU A 225 -0.82 11.78 -10.99
C LEU A 225 0.08 11.65 -9.75
N ARG A 226 1.37 11.40 -9.93
CA ARG A 226 2.34 11.33 -8.84
C ARG A 226 2.41 12.63 -8.04
N LYS A 227 2.46 13.77 -8.71
CA LYS A 227 2.46 15.10 -8.07
C LYS A 227 1.14 15.39 -7.37
N ALA A 228 0.01 14.99 -7.96
CA ALA A 228 -1.31 15.15 -7.35
C ALA A 228 -1.42 14.36 -6.04
N PHE A 229 -0.96 13.11 -6.00
CA PHE A 229 -0.90 12.31 -4.78
C PHE A 229 0.04 12.91 -3.73
N ASN A 230 1.24 13.37 -4.10
CA ASN A 230 2.16 14.02 -3.16
C ASN A 230 1.54 15.28 -2.53
N ALA A 231 0.87 16.11 -3.33
CA ALA A 231 0.17 17.29 -2.83
C ALA A 231 -0.98 16.90 -1.91
N ALA A 232 -1.71 15.83 -2.23
CA ALA A 232 -2.81 15.34 -1.40
C ALA A 232 -2.31 14.74 -0.08
N ILE A 233 -1.22 13.94 -0.08
CA ILE A 233 -0.58 13.42 1.15
C ILE A 233 -0.21 14.58 2.07
N LYS A 234 0.48 15.59 1.52
CA LYS A 234 0.82 16.78 2.30
C LYS A 234 -0.42 17.47 2.88
N ALA A 235 -1.44 17.68 2.07
CA ALA A 235 -2.64 18.39 2.47
C ALA A 235 -3.44 17.67 3.57
N ILE A 236 -3.60 16.32 3.49
CA ILE A 236 -4.29 15.55 4.55
C ILE A 236 -3.48 15.53 5.86
N ARG A 237 -2.16 15.65 5.79
CA ARG A 237 -1.32 15.82 6.98
C ARG A 237 -1.48 17.21 7.59
N ASP A 238 -1.42 18.25 6.76
CA ASP A 238 -1.51 19.65 7.22
C ASP A 238 -2.89 19.96 7.84
N ASN A 239 -3.97 19.39 7.32
CA ASN A 239 -5.34 19.66 7.77
C ASN A 239 -5.85 18.68 8.85
N GLY A 240 -5.02 17.76 9.32
CA GLY A 240 -5.33 16.84 10.42
C GLY A 240 -6.17 15.61 10.03
N VAL A 241 -6.50 15.42 8.74
CA VAL A 241 -7.24 14.22 8.28
C VAL A 241 -6.39 12.96 8.46
N TYR A 242 -5.10 13.02 8.12
CA TYR A 242 -4.18 11.91 8.33
C TYR A 242 -4.14 11.47 9.79
N GLN A 243 -3.97 12.40 10.73
CA GLN A 243 -3.91 12.13 12.16
C GLN A 243 -5.21 11.48 12.68
N LYS A 244 -6.36 11.91 12.17
CA LYS A 244 -7.65 11.32 12.53
C LYS A 244 -7.77 9.86 12.04
N ILE A 245 -7.27 9.58 10.83
CA ILE A 245 -7.24 8.21 10.30
C ILE A 245 -6.23 7.39 11.11
N ASN A 246 -5.02 7.88 11.29
CA ASN A 246 -3.97 7.21 12.05
C ASN A 246 -4.44 6.80 13.46
N ALA A 247 -5.09 7.70 14.18
CA ALA A 247 -5.57 7.46 15.55
C ALA A 247 -6.69 6.40 15.67
N LYS A 248 -7.29 5.95 14.57
CA LYS A 248 -8.24 4.83 14.58
C LYS A 248 -7.55 3.48 14.66
N TYR A 249 -6.32 3.41 14.16
CA TYR A 249 -5.57 2.17 13.99
C TYR A 249 -4.34 2.08 14.89
N PHE A 250 -3.72 3.23 15.22
CA PHE A 250 -2.42 3.28 15.87
C PHE A 250 -2.40 4.28 17.01
N GLU A 251 -1.70 3.92 18.09
CA GLU A 251 -1.51 4.79 19.25
C GLU A 251 -0.43 5.86 19.05
N PHE A 252 0.34 5.76 17.96
CA PHE A 252 1.42 6.69 17.62
C PHE A 252 1.34 7.07 16.12
N ASP A 253 2.04 8.14 15.72
CA ASP A 253 2.09 8.57 14.31
C ASP A 253 3.03 7.66 13.51
N ILE A 254 2.46 6.80 12.65
CA ILE A 254 3.23 5.86 11.81
C ILE A 254 3.88 6.53 10.59
N PHE A 255 3.63 7.80 10.35
CA PHE A 255 4.32 8.51 9.26
C PHE A 255 5.84 8.50 9.51
N GLY A 256 6.24 8.54 10.78
CA GLY A 256 7.61 8.63 11.20
C GLY A 256 8.24 9.98 10.85
N GLY A 257 9.23 10.40 11.60
CA GLY A 257 10.00 11.63 11.39
C GLY A 257 11.02 11.50 10.27
#